data_1ed3453f8d985c246a7e3af52e79a9bf
#
_entry.id   1ed3453f8d985c246a7e3af52e79a9bf
#
_cell.length_a   1.000
_cell.length_b   1.000
_cell.length_c   1.000
_cell.angle_alpha   90.00
_cell.angle_beta   90.00
_cell.angle_gamma   90.00
#
_symmetry.space_group_name_H-M   'P 1'
#
loop_
_entity.id
_entity.type
_entity.pdbx_description
1 polymer ?
#
loop_
_entity_poly.entity_id
_entity_poly.type
_entity_poly.pdbx_seq_one_letter_code
_entity_poly.pdbx_strand_id
1 'polypeptide(L)'
;YGDTVFNKSTENKGSRTVPSYTRGLLDATAGTYMRPADKMPNVYTHIVLEMEDAKLGSRFILGTVIDTDAGNGFKTQRYIIEKQTLAQVAHIYEQDGQMLPYSTAELQRTYGLKMMDVKEGLSRFMQRTGLRLNEEQLGAFRRKLRSIMSYDPNAKIDQFIRESVLEKKKVDFSKLVDAKNNIDTLTANF
;
A
#
# COMPACT_ATOMS: atom_id res chain seq x y z
N TYR A 1 2.26 -1.04 -1.34
CA TYR A 1 3.20 -0.31 -2.20
C TYR A 1 2.45 0.76 -3.01
N GLY A 2 2.27 1.89 -2.49
CA GLY A 2 1.60 3.06 -3.03
C GLY A 2 1.83 4.23 -2.10
N ASP A 3 1.11 5.31 -2.31
CA ASP A 3 1.12 6.42 -1.36
C ASP A 3 0.65 5.93 0.01
N THR A 4 1.24 6.50 1.06
CA THR A 4 0.82 6.21 2.43
C THR A 4 -0.59 6.76 2.64
N VAL A 5 -1.59 5.92 2.40
CA VAL A 5 -3.01 6.28 2.53
C VAL A 5 -3.59 5.45 3.67
N PHE A 6 -4.07 6.13 4.70
CA PHE A 6 -4.75 5.49 5.81
C PHE A 6 -6.23 5.29 5.51
N ASN A 7 -6.80 4.27 6.15
CA ASN A 7 -8.20 3.91 5.99
C ASN A 7 -9.11 5.12 6.23
N LYS A 8 -9.96 5.44 5.23
CA LYS A 8 -10.95 6.53 5.27
C LYS A 8 -12.33 6.05 5.72
N SER A 9 -12.44 4.88 6.32
CA SER A 9 -13.70 4.23 6.67
C SER A 9 -14.53 4.94 7.75
N THR A 10 -14.05 6.04 8.30
CA THR A 10 -14.81 6.86 9.23
C THR A 10 -15.09 8.23 8.62
N GLU A 11 -16.31 8.73 8.77
CA GLU A 11 -16.80 10.03 8.28
C GLU A 11 -15.99 11.24 8.80
N ASN A 12 -15.12 11.05 9.77
CA ASN A 12 -14.19 12.06 10.25
C ASN A 12 -13.04 12.29 9.26
N LYS A 13 -13.31 13.11 8.28
CA LYS A 13 -12.47 13.45 7.13
C LYS A 13 -11.15 14.18 7.46
N GLY A 14 -10.69 14.27 8.69
CA GLY A 14 -9.63 15.23 9.00
C GLY A 14 -8.45 14.73 9.83
N SER A 15 -8.53 13.58 10.49
CA SER A 15 -7.65 13.34 11.62
C SER A 15 -6.49 12.35 11.42
N ARG A 16 -6.47 11.59 10.33
CA ARG A 16 -5.44 10.55 10.14
C ARG A 16 -4.37 10.99 9.16
N THR A 17 -3.33 11.60 9.69
CA THR A 17 -2.10 11.89 8.96
C THR A 17 -1.06 10.80 9.23
N VAL A 18 0.03 10.77 8.43
CA VAL A 18 1.15 9.86 8.68
C VAL A 18 1.71 10.03 10.08
N PRO A 19 2.01 11.26 10.55
CA PRO A 19 2.48 11.47 11.92
C PRO A 19 1.48 11.02 13.00
N SER A 20 0.18 11.24 12.79
CA SER A 20 -0.83 10.80 13.76
C SER A 20 -0.88 9.28 13.91
N TYR A 21 -0.61 8.55 12.83
CA TYR A 21 -0.51 7.10 12.85
C TYR A 21 0.79 6.61 13.50
N THR A 22 1.93 7.14 13.05
CA THR A 22 3.25 6.68 13.49
C THR A 22 3.54 7.04 14.95
N ARG A 23 3.07 8.20 15.41
CA ARG A 23 3.19 8.63 16.80
C ARG A 23 2.08 8.11 17.71
N GLY A 24 1.01 7.53 17.16
CA GLY A 24 -0.14 7.04 17.90
C GLY A 24 -0.94 8.18 18.53
N LEU A 25 -1.81 8.82 17.74
CA LEU A 25 -2.69 9.88 18.21
C LEU A 25 -3.69 9.32 19.23
N LEU A 26 -3.66 9.84 20.47
CA LEU A 26 -4.55 9.45 21.57
C LEU A 26 -5.78 10.34 21.60
N ASP A 27 -5.59 11.64 21.51
CA ASP A 27 -6.66 12.63 21.51
C ASP A 27 -6.41 13.66 20.40
N ALA A 28 -7.32 13.72 19.43
CA ALA A 28 -7.22 14.66 18.33
C ALA A 28 -7.50 16.11 18.75
N THR A 29 -8.32 16.32 19.76
CA THR A 29 -8.68 17.65 20.27
C THR A 29 -7.55 18.26 21.07
N ALA A 30 -6.94 17.46 21.94
CA ALA A 30 -5.81 17.87 22.75
C ALA A 30 -4.46 17.77 22.03
N GLY A 31 -4.41 17.13 20.85
CA GLY A 31 -3.17 16.89 20.09
C GLY A 31 -2.18 15.99 20.83
N THR A 32 -2.67 15.07 21.68
CA THR A 32 -1.82 14.20 22.48
C THR A 32 -1.46 12.92 21.76
N TYR A 33 -0.20 12.52 21.86
CA TYR A 33 0.36 11.34 21.21
C TYR A 33 0.92 10.35 22.22
N MET A 34 0.84 9.05 21.90
CA MET A 34 1.52 7.99 22.65
C MET A 34 3.04 8.18 22.66
N ARG A 35 3.58 8.70 21.55
CA ARG A 35 5.01 8.98 21.34
C ARG A 35 5.20 10.47 21.04
N PRO A 36 5.11 11.34 22.04
CA PRO A 36 5.23 12.78 21.83
C PRO A 36 6.68 13.16 21.46
N ALA A 37 6.83 14.21 20.65
CA ALA A 37 8.11 14.59 20.05
C ALA A 37 9.18 15.07 21.06
N ASP A 38 8.76 15.62 22.18
CA ASP A 38 9.63 16.01 23.28
C ASP A 38 10.31 14.83 23.98
N LYS A 39 9.66 13.66 24.00
CA LYS A 39 10.21 12.42 24.59
C LYS A 39 10.82 11.50 23.54
N MET A 40 10.24 11.46 22.36
CA MET A 40 10.70 10.65 21.23
C MET A 40 10.79 11.52 19.97
N PRO A 41 11.90 12.23 19.75
CA PRO A 41 12.05 13.10 18.60
C PRO A 41 11.89 12.36 17.27
N ASN A 42 12.44 11.13 17.16
CA ASN A 42 12.30 10.29 15.98
C ASN A 42 11.50 9.02 16.31
N VAL A 43 10.54 8.68 15.43
CA VAL A 43 9.74 7.48 15.54
C VAL A 43 9.86 6.68 14.26
N TYR A 44 10.22 5.40 14.37
CA TYR A 44 10.32 4.48 13.26
C TYR A 44 9.14 3.51 13.27
N THR A 45 8.45 3.40 12.14
CA THR A 45 7.31 2.48 12.00
C THR A 45 7.59 1.51 10.85
N HIS A 46 7.59 0.22 11.17
CA HIS A 46 7.80 -0.84 10.18
C HIS A 46 6.47 -1.46 9.77
N ILE A 47 6.26 -1.57 8.46
CA ILE A 47 5.18 -2.35 7.85
C ILE A 47 5.84 -3.43 7.02
N VAL A 48 5.63 -4.68 7.40
CA VAL A 48 6.40 -5.80 6.87
C VAL A 48 5.46 -6.92 6.43
N LEU A 49 5.73 -7.49 5.26
CA LEU A 49 4.98 -8.61 4.70
C LEU A 49 5.96 -9.73 4.34
N GLU A 50 5.74 -10.92 4.89
CA GLU A 50 6.37 -12.14 4.40
C GLU A 50 5.57 -12.67 3.22
N MET A 51 6.26 -13.00 2.14
CA MET A 51 5.67 -13.56 0.93
C MET A 51 6.39 -14.85 0.55
N GLU A 52 5.65 -15.77 -0.06
CA GLU A 52 6.19 -17.00 -0.61
C GLU A 52 5.99 -17.04 -2.12
N ASP A 53 7.06 -17.35 -2.82
CA ASP A 53 7.02 -17.66 -4.24
C ASP A 53 6.69 -19.16 -4.40
N ALA A 54 5.43 -19.46 -4.71
CA ALA A 54 4.96 -20.84 -4.82
C ALA A 54 5.66 -21.66 -5.91
N LYS A 55 6.25 -21.01 -6.93
CA LYS A 55 6.99 -21.71 -8.00
C LYS A 55 8.41 -22.06 -7.58
N LEU A 56 9.04 -21.21 -6.82
CA LEU A 56 10.44 -21.38 -6.39
C LEU A 56 10.54 -21.97 -5.00
N GLY A 57 9.42 -22.09 -4.25
CA GLY A 57 9.42 -22.50 -2.85
C GLY A 57 10.26 -21.57 -1.96
N SER A 58 10.50 -20.34 -2.39
CA SER A 58 11.34 -19.38 -1.69
C SER A 58 10.53 -18.28 -1.04
N ARG A 59 10.91 -17.89 0.18
CA ARG A 59 10.29 -16.79 0.91
C ARG A 59 11.11 -15.52 0.79
N PHE A 60 10.43 -14.41 0.89
CA PHE A 60 11.06 -13.10 0.91
C PHE A 60 10.21 -12.11 1.71
N ILE A 61 10.84 -11.06 2.20
CA ILE A 61 10.21 -10.03 3.01
C ILE A 61 10.14 -8.74 2.20
N LEU A 62 8.96 -8.15 2.17
CA LEU A 62 8.75 -6.78 1.69
C LEU A 62 8.57 -5.87 2.88
N GLY A 63 9.45 -4.90 3.03
CA GLY A 63 9.41 -3.98 4.15
C GLY A 63 9.24 -2.53 3.70
N THR A 64 8.54 -1.78 4.54
CA THR A 64 8.45 -0.32 4.48
C THR A 64 8.78 0.21 5.86
N VAL A 65 9.67 1.18 5.94
CA VAL A 65 9.93 1.94 7.17
C VAL A 65 9.50 3.38 6.95
N ILE A 66 8.76 3.92 7.90
CA ILE A 66 8.36 5.31 7.97
C ILE A 66 9.11 5.93 9.14
N ASP A 67 10.01 6.85 8.82
CA ASP A 67 10.77 7.65 9.78
C ASP A 67 10.05 8.99 9.94
N THR A 68 9.60 9.29 11.16
CA THR A 68 8.87 10.52 11.49
C THR A 68 9.71 11.34 12.47
N ASP A 69 10.08 12.55 12.09
CA ASP A 69 10.89 13.47 12.88
C ASP A 69 10.08 14.27 13.91
N ALA A 70 10.77 15.04 14.74
CA ALA A 70 10.18 15.87 15.78
C ALA A 70 9.23 16.96 15.25
N GLY A 71 9.46 17.45 14.03
CA GLY A 71 8.60 18.42 13.35
C GLY A 71 7.40 17.82 12.65
N ASN A 72 7.17 16.50 12.81
CA ASN A 72 6.16 15.73 12.09
C ASN A 72 6.39 15.64 10.57
N GLY A 73 7.60 15.94 10.11
CA GLY A 73 8.06 15.52 8.81
C GLY A 73 8.23 14.00 8.77
N PHE A 74 8.08 13.40 7.60
CA PHE A 74 8.29 11.95 7.51
C PHE A 74 8.96 11.55 6.19
N LYS A 75 9.74 10.48 6.27
CA LYS A 75 10.38 9.83 5.12
C LYS A 75 9.95 8.38 5.07
N THR A 76 9.55 7.93 3.89
CA THR A 76 9.17 6.53 3.66
C THR A 76 10.23 5.86 2.79
N GLN A 77 10.80 4.76 3.28
CA GLN A 77 11.77 3.95 2.56
C GLN A 77 11.30 2.49 2.50
N ARG A 78 11.76 1.77 1.49
CA ARG A 78 11.39 0.38 1.23
C ARG A 78 12.61 -0.49 1.08
N TYR A 79 12.41 -1.79 1.36
CA TYR A 79 13.45 -2.80 1.20
C TYR A 79 12.84 -4.15 0.85
N ILE A 80 13.66 -5.04 0.32
CA ILE A 80 13.33 -6.43 0.08
C ILE A 80 14.45 -7.27 0.71
N ILE A 81 14.06 -8.31 1.44
CA ILE A 81 15.01 -9.29 2.00
C ILE A 81 14.67 -10.64 1.38
N GLU A 82 15.62 -11.16 0.62
CA GLU A 82 15.46 -12.43 -0.08
C GLU A 82 15.81 -13.62 0.83
N LYS A 83 15.09 -14.73 0.64
CA LYS A 83 15.35 -16.03 1.27
C LYS A 83 15.34 -16.00 2.81
N GLN A 84 14.57 -15.11 3.40
CA GLN A 84 14.39 -15.02 4.85
C GLN A 84 12.91 -14.93 5.22
N THR A 85 12.60 -15.28 6.46
CA THR A 85 11.28 -15.20 7.07
C THR A 85 11.24 -14.10 8.13
N LEU A 86 10.06 -13.69 8.54
CA LEU A 86 9.89 -12.71 9.63
C LEU A 86 10.45 -13.21 10.96
N ALA A 87 10.48 -14.52 11.15
CA ALA A 87 11.10 -15.12 12.35
C ALA A 87 12.63 -14.98 12.39
N GLN A 88 13.26 -14.79 11.22
CA GLN A 88 14.72 -14.66 11.09
C GLN A 88 15.19 -13.20 11.07
N VAL A 89 14.28 -12.27 10.86
CA VAL A 89 14.61 -10.83 10.72
C VAL A 89 13.93 -10.05 11.83
N ALA A 90 14.71 -9.62 12.82
CA ALA A 90 14.22 -8.75 13.86
C ALA A 90 14.02 -7.31 13.32
N HIS A 91 12.88 -6.72 13.63
CA HIS A 91 12.55 -5.33 13.31
C HIS A 91 12.49 -4.46 14.56
N ILE A 92 12.60 -5.09 15.71
CA ILE A 92 12.58 -4.50 17.04
C ILE A 92 13.73 -5.10 17.86
N TYR A 93 14.21 -4.36 18.82
CA TYR A 93 15.20 -4.78 19.80
C TYR A 93 14.80 -4.32 21.20
N GLU A 94 15.34 -4.97 22.21
CA GLU A 94 15.12 -4.59 23.61
C GLU A 94 16.26 -3.66 24.07
N GLN A 95 15.88 -2.56 24.68
CA GLN A 95 16.78 -1.65 25.36
C GLN A 95 16.12 -1.15 26.64
N ASP A 96 16.80 -1.29 27.75
CA ASP A 96 16.33 -0.85 29.08
C ASP A 96 14.91 -1.33 29.45
N GLY A 97 14.59 -2.57 29.05
CA GLY A 97 13.28 -3.19 29.28
C GLY A 97 12.18 -2.68 28.33
N GLN A 98 12.54 -1.91 27.32
CA GLN A 98 11.60 -1.42 26.30
C GLN A 98 11.89 -2.04 24.93
N MET A 99 10.82 -2.43 24.23
CA MET A 99 10.92 -2.88 22.85
C MET A 99 10.90 -1.67 21.92
N LEU A 100 12.01 -1.43 21.24
CA LEU A 100 12.20 -0.31 20.33
C LEU A 100 12.31 -0.82 18.88
N PRO A 101 11.72 -0.12 17.90
CA PRO A 101 11.94 -0.44 16.50
C PRO A 101 13.35 -0.03 16.06
N TYR A 102 13.97 -0.81 15.18
CA TYR A 102 15.20 -0.38 14.51
C TYR A 102 14.98 0.91 13.73
N SER A 103 15.93 1.84 13.82
CA SER A 103 16.01 2.94 12.87
C SER A 103 16.32 2.40 11.46
N THR A 104 16.05 3.20 10.44
CA THR A 104 16.39 2.87 9.06
C THR A 104 17.87 2.54 8.90
N ALA A 105 18.76 3.33 9.56
CA ALA A 105 20.19 3.12 9.49
C ALA A 105 20.65 1.84 10.19
N GLU A 106 20.08 1.52 11.34
CA GLU A 106 20.37 0.28 12.08
C GLU A 106 19.91 -0.94 11.30
N LEU A 107 18.68 -0.92 10.76
CA LEU A 107 18.16 -2.02 9.95
C LEU A 107 19.05 -2.26 8.71
N GLN A 108 19.44 -1.18 8.03
CA GLN A 108 20.33 -1.24 6.87
C GLN A 108 21.68 -1.85 7.23
N ARG A 109 22.28 -1.43 8.34
CA ARG A 109 23.57 -1.93 8.80
C ARG A 109 23.49 -3.39 9.24
N THR A 110 22.46 -3.76 9.98
CA THR A 110 22.31 -5.11 10.54
C THR A 110 22.10 -6.16 9.46
N TYR A 111 21.33 -5.85 8.44
CA TYR A 111 20.97 -6.81 7.39
C TYR A 111 21.59 -6.50 6.02
N GLY A 112 22.46 -5.50 5.91
CA GLY A 112 23.10 -5.13 4.64
C GLY A 112 22.10 -4.66 3.57
N LEU A 113 20.99 -4.01 3.97
CA LEU A 113 19.87 -3.73 3.08
C LEU A 113 20.13 -2.51 2.20
N LYS A 114 19.67 -2.59 0.96
CA LYS A 114 19.50 -1.41 0.12
C LYS A 114 18.16 -0.78 0.40
N MET A 115 18.16 0.42 0.97
CA MET A 115 16.96 1.23 1.13
C MET A 115 16.61 1.92 -0.19
N MET A 116 15.36 1.83 -0.56
CA MET A 116 14.81 2.34 -1.80
C MET A 116 13.75 3.41 -1.51
N ASP A 117 13.62 4.38 -2.39
CA ASP A 117 12.47 5.28 -2.35
C ASP A 117 11.17 4.56 -2.76
N VAL A 118 10.05 5.28 -2.71
CA VAL A 118 8.72 4.73 -3.02
C VAL A 118 8.63 4.22 -4.46
N LYS A 119 9.24 4.93 -5.41
CA LYS A 119 9.18 4.60 -6.84
C LYS A 119 10.08 3.40 -7.16
N GLU A 120 11.32 3.41 -6.70
CA GLU A 120 12.24 2.29 -6.87
C GLU A 120 11.71 1.02 -6.19
N GLY A 121 11.20 1.14 -4.95
CA GLY A 121 10.62 0.04 -4.22
C GLY A 121 9.41 -0.59 -4.91
N LEU A 122 8.55 0.23 -5.53
CA LEU A 122 7.44 -0.28 -6.34
C LEU A 122 7.93 -1.04 -7.58
N SER A 123 8.90 -0.48 -8.30
CA SER A 123 9.48 -1.12 -9.49
C SER A 123 10.09 -2.48 -9.13
N ARG A 124 10.85 -2.55 -8.05
CA ARG A 124 11.46 -3.79 -7.56
C ARG A 124 10.42 -4.81 -7.10
N PHE A 125 9.36 -4.37 -6.43
CA PHE A 125 8.24 -5.22 -6.07
C PHE A 125 7.58 -5.85 -7.30
N MET A 126 7.25 -5.04 -8.31
CA MET A 126 6.64 -5.52 -9.55
C MET A 126 7.55 -6.52 -10.27
N GLN A 127 8.84 -6.23 -10.34
CA GLN A 127 9.83 -7.14 -10.91
C GLN A 127 9.89 -8.47 -10.15
N ARG A 128 9.94 -8.41 -8.81
CA ARG A 128 10.07 -9.60 -7.96
C ARG A 128 8.84 -10.50 -7.98
N THR A 129 7.66 -9.90 -8.04
CA THR A 129 6.39 -10.63 -8.06
C THR A 129 5.91 -11.02 -9.45
N GLY A 130 6.59 -10.57 -10.50
CA GLY A 130 6.16 -10.77 -11.89
C GLY A 130 4.91 -9.98 -12.28
N LEU A 131 4.46 -9.06 -11.45
CA LEU A 131 3.33 -8.18 -11.74
C LEU A 131 3.72 -7.16 -12.83
N ARG A 132 3.23 -7.37 -14.05
CA ARG A 132 3.47 -6.47 -15.18
C ARG A 132 2.26 -5.55 -15.37
N LEU A 133 2.13 -4.56 -14.50
CA LEU A 133 1.06 -3.56 -14.56
C LEU A 133 1.60 -2.27 -15.19
N ASN A 134 0.88 -1.74 -16.17
CA ASN A 134 1.12 -0.37 -16.62
C ASN A 134 0.55 0.64 -15.60
N GLU A 135 0.78 1.95 -15.79
CA GLU A 135 0.34 2.97 -14.84
C GLU A 135 -1.18 3.01 -14.64
N GLU A 136 -1.95 2.80 -15.69
CA GLU A 136 -3.42 2.76 -15.63
C GLU A 136 -3.91 1.55 -14.81
N GLN A 137 -3.37 0.38 -15.09
CA GLN A 137 -3.68 -0.86 -14.38
C GLN A 137 -3.27 -0.76 -12.89
N LEU A 138 -2.11 -0.19 -12.62
CA LEU A 138 -1.65 0.05 -11.26
C LEU A 138 -2.58 1.03 -10.53
N GLY A 139 -3.01 2.10 -11.20
CA GLY A 139 -4.00 3.05 -10.68
C GLY A 139 -5.34 2.37 -10.39
N ALA A 140 -5.82 1.51 -11.28
CA ALA A 140 -7.05 0.73 -11.08
C ALA A 140 -6.93 -0.24 -9.90
N PHE A 141 -5.82 -0.96 -9.79
CA PHE A 141 -5.52 -1.86 -8.68
C PHE A 141 -5.50 -1.11 -7.33
N ARG A 142 -4.84 0.03 -7.27
CA ARG A 142 -4.83 0.86 -6.05
C ARG A 142 -6.22 1.36 -5.67
N ARG A 143 -7.04 1.77 -6.64
CA ARG A 143 -8.44 2.17 -6.37
C ARG A 143 -9.27 1.02 -5.82
N LYS A 144 -9.13 -0.18 -6.40
CA LYS A 144 -9.83 -1.40 -5.91
C LYS A 144 -9.43 -1.72 -4.47
N LEU A 145 -8.13 -1.71 -4.16
CA LEU A 145 -7.67 -1.95 -2.79
C LEU A 145 -8.25 -0.94 -1.80
N ARG A 146 -8.25 0.36 -2.15
CA ARG A 146 -8.83 1.39 -1.29
C ARG A 146 -10.33 1.18 -1.06
N SER A 147 -11.06 0.82 -2.11
CA SER A 147 -12.49 0.54 -2.03
C SER A 147 -12.80 -0.66 -1.12
N ILE A 148 -12.00 -1.73 -1.24
CA ILE A 148 -12.13 -2.90 -0.36
C ILE A 148 -11.83 -2.54 1.09
N MET A 149 -10.78 -1.75 1.34
CA MET A 149 -10.40 -1.33 2.69
C MET A 149 -11.35 -0.32 3.33
N SER A 150 -12.14 0.40 2.52
CA SER A 150 -13.15 1.37 2.97
C SER A 150 -14.57 0.80 2.94
N TYR A 151 -14.71 -0.50 2.83
CA TYR A 151 -16.03 -1.14 2.83
C TYR A 151 -16.75 -0.89 4.15
N ASP A 152 -17.98 -0.34 4.01
CA ASP A 152 -18.92 -0.22 5.12
C ASP A 152 -19.81 -1.47 5.13
N PRO A 153 -19.79 -2.30 6.18
CA PRO A 153 -20.63 -3.49 6.27
C PRO A 153 -22.14 -3.18 6.28
N ASN A 154 -22.53 -1.93 6.55
CA ASN A 154 -23.92 -1.48 6.47
C ASN A 154 -24.33 -1.06 5.05
N ALA A 155 -23.37 -0.92 4.12
CA ALA A 155 -23.69 -0.64 2.73
C ALA A 155 -24.23 -1.90 2.02
N LYS A 156 -25.03 -1.69 0.96
CA LYS A 156 -25.56 -2.80 0.16
C LYS A 156 -24.39 -3.58 -0.48
N ILE A 157 -24.22 -4.82 -0.09
CA ILE A 157 -23.13 -5.69 -0.52
C ILE A 157 -23.08 -5.84 -2.05
N ASP A 158 -24.26 -5.89 -2.70
CA ASP A 158 -24.37 -6.00 -4.15
C ASP A 158 -23.77 -4.78 -4.87
N GLN A 159 -23.98 -3.59 -4.34
CA GLN A 159 -23.40 -2.36 -4.89
C GLN A 159 -21.90 -2.36 -4.73
N PHE A 160 -21.39 -2.76 -3.56
CA PHE A 160 -19.97 -2.89 -3.31
C PHE A 160 -19.29 -3.89 -4.26
N ILE A 161 -19.89 -5.07 -4.46
CA ILE A 161 -19.38 -6.08 -5.38
C ILE A 161 -19.33 -5.53 -6.81
N ARG A 162 -20.39 -4.88 -7.27
CA ARG A 162 -20.47 -4.30 -8.63
C ARG A 162 -19.44 -3.19 -8.85
N GLU A 163 -19.20 -2.34 -7.87
CA GLU A 163 -18.32 -1.17 -8.01
C GLU A 163 -16.86 -1.48 -7.73
N SER A 164 -16.58 -2.41 -6.81
CA SER A 164 -15.24 -2.64 -6.27
C SER A 164 -14.60 -3.94 -6.72
N VAL A 165 -15.39 -5.00 -6.94
CA VAL A 165 -14.88 -6.34 -7.27
C VAL A 165 -15.02 -6.63 -8.76
N LEU A 166 -16.19 -6.34 -9.34
CA LEU A 166 -16.43 -6.62 -10.75
C LEU A 166 -15.75 -5.57 -11.63
N GLU A 167 -15.02 -6.05 -12.61
CA GLU A 167 -14.49 -5.17 -13.66
C GLU A 167 -15.64 -4.70 -14.55
N LYS A 168 -15.80 -3.38 -14.67
CA LYS A 168 -16.63 -2.81 -15.73
C LYS A 168 -15.93 -3.08 -17.06
N LYS A 169 -16.18 -4.24 -17.66
CA LYS A 169 -15.82 -4.45 -19.05
C LYS A 169 -16.64 -3.47 -19.87
N LYS A 170 -16.01 -2.44 -20.40
CA LYS A 170 -16.59 -1.68 -21.51
C LYS A 170 -16.70 -2.66 -22.68
N VAL A 171 -17.90 -3.11 -22.93
CA VAL A 171 -18.16 -3.89 -24.16
C VAL A 171 -18.05 -2.88 -25.30
N ASP A 172 -17.07 -3.03 -26.13
CA ASP A 172 -16.90 -2.23 -27.33
C ASP A 172 -17.88 -2.73 -28.38
N PHE A 173 -18.94 -1.98 -28.58
CA PHE A 173 -19.97 -2.25 -29.59
C PHE A 173 -19.63 -1.64 -30.96
N SER A 174 -18.49 -0.97 -31.13
CA SER A 174 -18.15 -0.28 -32.39
C SER A 174 -18.23 -1.24 -33.58
N LYS A 175 -17.66 -2.43 -33.48
CA LYS A 175 -17.71 -3.45 -34.52
C LYS A 175 -19.12 -3.93 -34.87
N LEU A 176 -20.03 -3.97 -33.90
CA LEU A 176 -21.45 -4.31 -34.13
C LEU A 176 -22.19 -3.17 -34.81
N VAL A 177 -21.91 -1.95 -34.44
CA VAL A 177 -22.44 -0.74 -35.10
C VAL A 177 -21.96 -0.66 -36.53
N ASP A 178 -20.67 -0.89 -36.78
CA ASP A 178 -20.09 -0.89 -38.12
C ASP A 178 -20.68 -2.00 -39.00
N ALA A 179 -20.85 -3.21 -38.46
CA ALA A 179 -21.47 -4.33 -39.16
C ALA A 179 -22.94 -4.00 -39.52
N LYS A 180 -23.69 -3.41 -38.61
CA LYS A 180 -25.07 -2.97 -38.87
C LYS A 180 -25.12 -1.91 -40.00
N ASN A 181 -24.28 -0.89 -39.91
CA ASN A 181 -24.23 0.17 -40.93
C ASN A 181 -23.87 -0.39 -42.31
N ASN A 182 -22.99 -1.36 -42.38
CA ASN A 182 -22.64 -2.04 -43.64
C ASN A 182 -23.83 -2.82 -44.21
N ILE A 183 -24.58 -3.53 -43.36
CA ILE A 183 -25.81 -4.27 -43.78
C ILE A 183 -26.86 -3.29 -44.29
N ASP A 184 -27.11 -2.20 -43.53
CA ASP A 184 -28.09 -1.20 -43.92
C ASP A 184 -27.74 -0.55 -45.27
N THR A 185 -26.45 -0.25 -45.49
CA THR A 185 -25.96 0.26 -46.78
C THR A 185 -26.11 -0.72 -47.91
N LEU A 186 -25.83 -1.99 -47.71
CA LEU A 186 -26.03 -3.05 -48.73
C LEU A 186 -27.52 -3.22 -49.04
N THR A 187 -28.39 -3.20 -48.06
CA THR A 187 -29.84 -3.34 -48.24
C THR A 187 -30.47 -2.15 -48.99
N ALA A 188 -29.90 -0.96 -48.83
CA ALA A 188 -30.38 0.23 -49.55
C ALA A 188 -29.94 0.29 -51.03
N ASN A 189 -28.97 -0.53 -51.44
CA ASN A 189 -28.44 -0.58 -52.78
C ASN A 189 -29.04 -1.70 -53.64
N PHE A 190 -30.00 -2.45 -53.10
CA PHE A 190 -30.81 -3.45 -53.80
C PHE A 190 -32.28 -3.01 -53.84
#